data_67ae4c5890ed4365a20c2cd5e935f7fd
#
_entry.id   67ae4c5890ed4365a20c2cd5e935f7fd
#
_cell.length_a   1.000
_cell.length_b   1.000
_cell.length_c   1.000
_cell.angle_alpha   90.00
_cell.angle_beta   90.00
_cell.angle_gamma   90.00
#
_symmetry.space_group_name_H-M   'P 1'
#
loop_
_entity.id
_entity.type
_entity.pdbx_description
1 polymer ?
#
loop_
_entity_poly.entity_id
_entity_poly.type
_entity_poly.pdbx_seq_one_letter_code
_entity_poly.pdbx_strand_id
1 'polypeptide(L)'
;RMILTVSLIGTGLGGFVHLLPLNYYQLLALYAFWGISSLFAFWPACVKAVRILSDSDDQGKAYGFFEGGRGVGAALMAMGAVVAFRIGIGQINDEVAGMKTVIVYYSVLTIAMGIFCFFKVKDGHMEASERISFKGIGEVLKMPAIWIISFVTFCNYVFTLSLYYFTPYATSILGATVTFGATLAAMKRWFSLFGNVGGGFFSDKFGTGNALLISFVVMALGTLGILLLPTNAGSIVLFTVLFVLIYIFYNVNYAQTWAMMDEGAVPEKYSGTAAGII
;
A
#
# COMPACT_ATOMS: atom_id res chain seq x y z
N ARG A 1 -3.23 14.36 -16.36
CA ARG A 1 -3.52 15.46 -15.42
C ARG A 1 -4.94 15.38 -14.89
N MET A 2 -5.96 15.47 -15.78
CA MET A 2 -7.38 15.50 -15.38
C MET A 2 -7.80 14.32 -14.48
N ILE A 3 -7.40 13.11 -14.81
CA ILE A 3 -7.73 11.91 -14.01
C ILE A 3 -7.18 12.04 -12.59
N LEU A 4 -5.91 12.43 -12.42
CA LEU A 4 -5.30 12.66 -11.11
C LEU A 4 -6.08 13.70 -10.29
N THR A 5 -6.41 14.83 -10.94
CA THR A 5 -7.16 15.91 -10.30
C THR A 5 -8.54 15.45 -9.84
N VAL A 6 -9.31 14.85 -10.74
CA VAL A 6 -10.68 14.40 -10.44
C VAL A 6 -10.68 13.31 -9.36
N SER A 7 -9.74 12.36 -9.44
CA SER A 7 -9.61 11.31 -8.42
C SER A 7 -9.30 11.87 -7.04
N LEU A 8 -8.32 12.77 -6.93
CA LEU A 8 -7.93 13.36 -5.64
C LEU A 8 -9.05 14.22 -5.08
N ILE A 9 -9.66 15.10 -5.89
CA ILE A 9 -10.77 15.94 -5.43
C ILE A 9 -11.96 15.07 -5.03
N GLY A 10 -12.32 14.06 -5.84
CA GLY A 10 -13.42 13.14 -5.53
C GLY A 10 -13.14 12.35 -4.22
N THR A 11 -11.94 11.83 -4.05
CA THR A 11 -11.54 11.12 -2.81
C THR A 11 -11.64 12.04 -1.59
N GLY A 12 -11.15 13.28 -1.70
CA GLY A 12 -11.20 14.24 -0.61
C GLY A 12 -12.63 14.69 -0.27
N LEU A 13 -13.50 14.90 -1.28
CA LEU A 13 -14.93 15.19 -1.07
C LEU A 13 -15.63 14.03 -0.37
N GLY A 14 -15.29 12.78 -0.72
CA GLY A 14 -15.78 11.59 -0.02
C GLY A 14 -15.46 11.61 1.48
N GLY A 15 -14.33 12.18 1.89
CA GLY A 15 -14.00 12.35 3.31
C GLY A 15 -14.99 13.26 4.05
N PHE A 16 -15.47 14.33 3.43
CA PHE A 16 -16.53 15.16 4.02
C PHE A 16 -17.88 14.43 4.12
N VAL A 17 -18.18 13.58 3.13
CA VAL A 17 -19.37 12.71 3.20
C VAL A 17 -19.26 11.74 4.37
N HIS A 18 -18.06 11.24 4.67
CA HIS A 18 -17.81 10.34 5.81
C HIS A 18 -18.08 10.99 7.19
N LEU A 19 -18.12 12.33 7.28
CA LEU A 19 -18.47 13.02 8.51
C LEU A 19 -19.97 12.95 8.85
N LEU A 20 -20.82 12.62 7.86
CA LEU A 20 -22.25 12.49 8.04
C LEU A 20 -22.60 11.17 8.75
N PRO A 21 -23.74 11.10 9.45
CA PRO A 21 -24.24 9.86 10.03
C PRO A 21 -24.72 8.91 8.93
N LEU A 22 -23.80 8.12 8.35
CA LEU A 22 -24.09 7.21 7.25
C LEU A 22 -24.59 5.86 7.78
N ASN A 23 -25.60 5.30 7.09
CA ASN A 23 -25.98 3.91 7.30
C ASN A 23 -24.98 2.95 6.61
N TYR A 24 -25.11 1.64 6.88
CA TYR A 24 -24.21 0.60 6.34
C TYR A 24 -24.08 0.66 4.80
N TYR A 25 -25.18 0.78 4.09
CA TYR A 25 -25.18 0.79 2.61
C TYR A 25 -24.57 2.06 2.03
N GLN A 26 -24.79 3.20 2.66
CA GLN A 26 -24.18 4.47 2.26
C GLN A 26 -22.66 4.43 2.51
N LEU A 27 -22.24 3.85 3.64
CA LEU A 27 -20.81 3.65 3.93
C LEU A 27 -20.18 2.70 2.91
N LEU A 28 -20.85 1.59 2.58
CA LEU A 28 -20.38 0.65 1.56
C LEU A 28 -20.23 1.34 0.19
N ALA A 29 -21.19 2.15 -0.21
CA ALA A 29 -21.14 2.93 -1.46
C ALA A 29 -19.97 3.93 -1.46
N LEU A 30 -19.72 4.61 -0.33
CA LEU A 30 -18.59 5.52 -0.17
C LEU A 30 -17.25 4.79 -0.29
N TYR A 31 -17.09 3.64 0.35
CA TYR A 31 -15.87 2.84 0.25
C TYR A 31 -15.67 2.26 -1.17
N ALA A 32 -16.75 1.84 -1.84
CA ALA A 32 -16.69 1.43 -3.23
C ALA A 32 -16.25 2.59 -4.14
N PHE A 33 -16.79 3.79 -3.92
CA PHE A 33 -16.36 5.00 -4.62
C PHE A 33 -14.88 5.31 -4.38
N TRP A 34 -14.38 5.22 -3.16
CA TRP A 34 -12.96 5.40 -2.85
C TRP A 34 -12.09 4.34 -3.52
N GLY A 35 -12.55 3.08 -3.58
CA GLY A 35 -11.85 2.03 -4.31
C GLY A 35 -11.68 2.37 -5.80
N ILE A 36 -12.77 2.82 -6.45
CA ILE A 36 -12.73 3.24 -7.86
C ILE A 36 -11.83 4.47 -8.03
N SER A 37 -12.01 5.48 -7.20
CA SER A 37 -11.26 6.73 -7.31
C SER A 37 -9.76 6.54 -7.07
N SER A 38 -9.37 5.78 -6.04
CA SER A 38 -7.96 5.64 -5.65
C SER A 38 -7.24 4.53 -6.40
N LEU A 39 -7.85 3.36 -6.58
CA LEU A 39 -7.17 2.21 -7.18
C LEU A 39 -7.27 2.22 -8.71
N PHE A 40 -8.46 2.42 -9.26
CA PHE A 40 -8.63 2.37 -10.71
C PHE A 40 -8.31 3.67 -11.42
N ALA A 41 -8.49 4.83 -10.79
CA ALA A 41 -8.26 6.11 -11.45
C ALA A 41 -6.93 6.75 -11.03
N PHE A 42 -6.69 6.94 -9.73
CA PHE A 42 -5.50 7.65 -9.24
C PHE A 42 -4.21 6.87 -9.50
N TRP A 43 -4.15 5.60 -9.10
CA TRP A 43 -2.90 4.84 -9.11
C TRP A 43 -2.31 4.67 -10.53
N PRO A 44 -3.05 4.20 -11.54
CA PRO A 44 -2.53 4.10 -12.90
C PRO A 44 -2.12 5.45 -13.49
N ALA A 45 -2.87 6.51 -13.18
CA ALA A 45 -2.53 7.85 -13.64
C ALA A 45 -1.26 8.39 -12.96
N CYS A 46 -1.01 8.03 -11.71
CA CYS A 46 0.18 8.40 -10.96
C CYS A 46 1.43 7.69 -11.51
N VAL A 47 1.35 6.39 -11.71
CA VAL A 47 2.43 5.58 -12.32
C VAL A 47 2.76 6.11 -13.71
N LYS A 48 1.74 6.42 -14.51
CA LYS A 48 1.95 7.02 -15.83
C LYS A 48 2.60 8.41 -15.75
N ALA A 49 2.22 9.24 -14.78
CA ALA A 49 2.82 10.57 -14.62
C ALA A 49 4.31 10.46 -14.28
N VAL A 50 4.72 9.51 -13.43
CA VAL A 50 6.13 9.23 -13.13
C VAL A 50 6.88 8.84 -14.39
N ARG A 51 6.31 7.96 -15.21
CA ARG A 51 6.92 7.49 -16.47
C ARG A 51 7.12 8.63 -17.48
N ILE A 52 6.15 9.56 -17.60
CA ILE A 52 6.24 10.71 -18.52
C ILE A 52 7.26 11.74 -18.04
N LEU A 53 7.47 11.85 -16.73
CA LEU A 53 8.39 12.80 -16.12
C LEU A 53 9.83 12.32 -16.07
N SER A 54 10.09 11.06 -16.37
CA SER A 54 11.41 10.43 -16.37
C SER A 54 11.86 10.06 -17.77
N ASP A 55 13.15 10.24 -18.06
CA ASP A 55 13.77 9.73 -19.27
C ASP A 55 13.83 8.19 -19.22
N SER A 56 13.90 7.53 -20.40
CA SER A 56 13.91 6.07 -20.51
C SER A 56 15.01 5.39 -19.68
N ASP A 57 16.19 6.04 -19.60
CA ASP A 57 17.35 5.48 -18.92
C ASP A 57 17.34 5.70 -17.39
N ASP A 58 16.48 6.60 -16.87
CA ASP A 58 16.39 6.95 -15.45
C ASP A 58 15.07 6.54 -14.78
N GLN A 59 14.25 5.71 -15.43
CA GLN A 59 12.95 5.30 -14.89
C GLN A 59 13.05 4.60 -13.53
N GLY A 60 14.05 3.73 -13.34
CA GLY A 60 14.27 3.07 -12.06
C GLY A 60 14.52 4.05 -10.91
N LYS A 61 15.31 5.09 -11.16
CA LYS A 61 15.53 6.18 -10.19
C LYS A 61 14.27 6.99 -9.94
N ALA A 62 13.49 7.29 -10.99
CA ALA A 62 12.25 8.05 -10.86
C ALA A 62 11.22 7.32 -10.01
N TYR A 63 11.03 6.01 -10.21
CA TYR A 63 10.18 5.20 -9.35
C TYR A 63 10.72 5.08 -7.92
N GLY A 64 12.05 4.98 -7.75
CA GLY A 64 12.70 4.99 -6.44
C GLY A 64 12.43 6.30 -5.68
N PHE A 65 12.57 7.46 -6.34
CA PHE A 65 12.24 8.76 -5.77
C PHE A 65 10.73 8.91 -5.49
N PHE A 66 9.88 8.40 -6.38
CA PHE A 66 8.44 8.41 -6.19
C PHE A 66 8.03 7.60 -4.95
N GLU A 67 8.50 6.37 -4.82
CA GLU A 67 8.20 5.51 -3.66
C GLU A 67 8.83 6.05 -2.37
N GLY A 68 10.07 6.52 -2.41
CA GLY A 68 10.72 7.17 -1.29
C GLY A 68 9.99 8.43 -0.85
N GLY A 69 9.62 9.30 -1.80
CA GLY A 69 8.83 10.50 -1.56
C GLY A 69 7.44 10.19 -0.99
N ARG A 70 6.79 9.13 -1.48
CA ARG A 70 5.52 8.63 -0.94
C ARG A 70 5.66 8.21 0.53
N GLY A 71 6.76 7.52 0.87
CA GLY A 71 7.05 7.12 2.25
C GLY A 71 7.25 8.31 3.19
N VAL A 72 8.08 9.27 2.79
CA VAL A 72 8.32 10.51 3.55
C VAL A 72 7.03 11.33 3.67
N GLY A 73 6.32 11.51 2.55
CA GLY A 73 5.03 12.21 2.54
C GLY A 73 4.01 11.59 3.48
N ALA A 74 3.88 10.26 3.47
CA ALA A 74 2.98 9.54 4.37
C ALA A 74 3.35 9.74 5.84
N ALA A 75 4.66 9.77 6.19
CA ALA A 75 5.12 10.03 7.54
C ALA A 75 4.78 11.45 8.00
N LEU A 76 5.05 12.45 7.16
CA LEU A 76 4.71 13.85 7.46
C LEU A 76 3.20 14.06 7.63
N MET A 77 2.39 13.45 6.74
CA MET A 77 0.93 13.51 6.85
C MET A 77 0.42 12.83 8.11
N ALA A 78 1.00 11.70 8.52
CA ALA A 78 0.65 11.03 9.76
C ALA A 78 0.97 11.89 11.00
N MET A 79 2.11 12.59 11.00
CA MET A 79 2.44 13.55 12.07
C MET A 79 1.42 14.69 12.16
N GLY A 80 1.04 15.27 11.02
CA GLY A 80 0.00 16.29 10.95
C GLY A 80 -1.36 15.78 11.42
N ALA A 81 -1.70 14.53 11.12
CA ALA A 81 -2.94 13.90 11.62
C ALA A 81 -2.97 13.76 13.15
N VAL A 82 -1.82 13.45 13.79
CA VAL A 82 -1.72 13.42 15.26
C VAL A 82 -1.97 14.82 15.86
N VAL A 83 -1.42 15.86 15.23
CA VAL A 83 -1.67 17.25 15.66
C VAL A 83 -3.14 17.61 15.48
N ALA A 84 -3.73 17.28 14.32
CA ALA A 84 -5.16 17.52 14.06
C ALA A 84 -6.06 16.79 15.08
N PHE A 85 -5.73 15.55 15.43
CA PHE A 85 -6.44 14.79 16.44
C PHE A 85 -6.40 15.45 17.82
N ARG A 86 -5.21 15.90 18.24
CA ARG A 86 -5.03 16.62 19.53
C ARG A 86 -5.82 17.92 19.57
N ILE A 87 -5.84 18.67 18.48
CA ILE A 87 -6.63 19.91 18.37
C ILE A 87 -8.13 19.58 18.51
N GLY A 88 -8.60 18.53 17.85
CA GLY A 88 -10.00 18.10 17.93
C GLY A 88 -10.42 17.67 19.34
N ILE A 89 -9.60 16.89 20.03
CA ILE A 89 -9.87 16.51 21.44
C ILE A 89 -9.85 17.73 22.36
N GLY A 90 -8.86 18.62 22.20
CA GLY A 90 -8.68 19.77 23.10
C GLY A 90 -9.84 20.75 23.12
N GLN A 91 -10.71 20.74 22.11
CA GLN A 91 -11.88 21.61 22.04
C GLN A 91 -13.05 21.11 22.88
N ILE A 92 -13.30 19.78 22.95
CA ILE A 92 -14.54 19.22 23.53
C ILE A 92 -14.25 18.01 24.43
N ASN A 93 -12.99 17.64 24.61
CA ASN A 93 -12.55 16.44 25.34
C ASN A 93 -13.26 15.14 24.86
N ASP A 94 -13.51 15.06 23.54
CA ASP A 94 -14.21 13.95 22.88
C ASP A 94 -13.31 13.34 21.78
N GLU A 95 -13.05 12.05 21.87
CA GLU A 95 -12.24 11.31 20.88
C GLU A 95 -12.90 11.30 19.49
N VAL A 96 -14.23 11.32 19.42
CA VAL A 96 -14.97 11.39 18.15
C VAL A 96 -14.70 12.71 17.44
N ALA A 97 -14.64 13.82 18.20
CA ALA A 97 -14.26 15.13 17.64
C ALA A 97 -12.82 15.11 17.12
N GLY A 98 -11.90 14.45 17.85
CA GLY A 98 -10.53 14.23 17.39
C GLY A 98 -10.49 13.49 16.04
N MET A 99 -11.21 12.39 15.91
CA MET A 99 -11.28 11.62 14.67
C MET A 99 -11.90 12.42 13.51
N LYS A 100 -12.97 13.16 13.76
CA LYS A 100 -13.58 14.04 12.75
C LYS A 100 -12.59 15.09 12.24
N THR A 101 -11.78 15.68 13.14
CA THR A 101 -10.74 16.65 12.74
C THR A 101 -9.67 16.02 11.86
N VAL A 102 -9.27 14.76 12.12
CA VAL A 102 -8.36 14.01 11.26
C VAL A 102 -8.97 13.77 9.86
N ILE A 103 -10.25 13.42 9.79
CA ILE A 103 -10.94 13.25 8.50
C ILE A 103 -10.93 14.55 7.71
N VAL A 104 -11.27 15.68 8.34
CA VAL A 104 -11.22 17.00 7.72
C VAL A 104 -9.81 17.32 7.22
N TYR A 105 -8.80 17.10 8.05
CA TYR A 105 -7.40 17.30 7.71
C TYR A 105 -6.98 16.56 6.43
N TYR A 106 -7.23 15.25 6.38
CA TYR A 106 -6.92 14.46 5.17
C TYR A 106 -7.76 14.88 3.96
N SER A 107 -9.02 15.20 4.15
CA SER A 107 -9.92 15.63 3.06
C SER A 107 -9.43 16.92 2.41
N VAL A 108 -9.11 17.92 3.22
CA VAL A 108 -8.59 19.22 2.75
C VAL A 108 -7.26 19.04 2.02
N LEU A 109 -6.33 18.28 2.59
CA LEU A 109 -5.03 18.03 1.97
C LEU A 109 -5.16 17.29 0.63
N THR A 110 -6.05 16.28 0.56
CA THR A 110 -6.26 15.53 -0.67
C THR A 110 -6.85 16.41 -1.78
N ILE A 111 -7.80 17.28 -1.44
CA ILE A 111 -8.34 18.26 -2.38
C ILE A 111 -7.26 19.26 -2.81
N ALA A 112 -6.49 19.79 -1.87
CA ALA A 112 -5.41 20.74 -2.18
C ALA A 112 -4.38 20.12 -3.12
N MET A 113 -4.01 18.84 -2.89
CA MET A 113 -3.12 18.10 -3.80
C MET A 113 -3.76 17.87 -5.17
N GLY A 114 -5.07 17.63 -5.25
CA GLY A 114 -5.80 17.56 -6.53
C GLY A 114 -5.72 18.86 -7.31
N ILE A 115 -5.92 19.99 -6.63
CA ILE A 115 -5.78 21.32 -7.22
C ILE A 115 -4.34 21.58 -7.65
N PHE A 116 -3.36 21.23 -6.81
CA PHE A 116 -1.94 21.33 -7.13
C PHE A 116 -1.56 20.53 -8.39
N CYS A 117 -2.03 19.28 -8.48
CA CYS A 117 -1.83 18.44 -9.67
C CYS A 117 -2.42 19.07 -10.93
N PHE A 118 -3.57 19.74 -10.83
CA PHE A 118 -4.17 20.44 -11.97
C PHE A 118 -3.26 21.50 -12.55
N PHE A 119 -2.57 22.27 -11.73
CA PHE A 119 -1.72 23.37 -12.19
C PHE A 119 -0.29 22.93 -12.53
N LYS A 120 0.24 21.92 -11.86
CA LYS A 120 1.67 21.56 -11.96
C LYS A 120 1.96 20.33 -12.80
N VAL A 121 1.04 19.37 -12.88
CA VAL A 121 1.25 18.17 -13.69
C VAL A 121 0.95 18.48 -15.16
N LYS A 122 1.94 18.28 -16.02
CA LYS A 122 1.78 18.43 -17.47
C LYS A 122 1.11 17.19 -18.04
N ASP A 123 0.24 17.38 -19.03
CA ASP A 123 -0.29 16.27 -19.83
C ASP A 123 0.81 15.81 -20.80
N GLY A 124 1.18 14.53 -20.75
CA GLY A 124 2.07 13.93 -21.74
C GLY A 124 1.29 13.49 -22.98
N HIS A 125 1.90 13.64 -24.14
CA HIS A 125 1.39 13.04 -25.37
C HIS A 125 1.58 11.53 -25.30
N MET A 126 0.49 10.76 -25.47
CA MET A 126 0.58 9.31 -25.68
C MET A 126 0.71 9.02 -27.15
N GLU A 127 1.66 8.19 -27.53
CA GLU A 127 1.60 7.54 -28.84
C GLU A 127 0.36 6.61 -28.91
N ALA A 128 -0.20 6.48 -30.12
CA ALA A 128 -1.40 5.67 -30.33
C ALA A 128 -1.19 4.19 -29.93
N SER A 129 0.07 3.73 -29.95
CA SER A 129 0.49 2.39 -29.56
C SER A 129 0.40 2.11 -28.05
N GLU A 130 0.39 3.15 -27.22
CA GLU A 130 0.32 3.03 -25.74
C GLU A 130 -1.11 3.05 -25.19
N ARG A 131 -2.12 3.17 -26.05
CA ARG A 131 -3.52 3.14 -25.61
C ARG A 131 -3.91 1.73 -25.21
N ILE A 132 -4.52 1.61 -24.02
CA ILE A 132 -5.13 0.35 -23.59
C ILE A 132 -6.10 -0.12 -24.65
N SER A 133 -5.81 -1.26 -25.27
CA SER A 133 -6.68 -1.88 -26.29
C SER A 133 -7.37 -3.09 -25.66
N PHE A 134 -8.67 -3.24 -25.89
CA PHE A 134 -9.39 -4.46 -25.49
C PHE A 134 -8.75 -5.75 -26.04
N LYS A 135 -8.13 -5.65 -27.22
CA LYS A 135 -7.36 -6.77 -27.80
C LYS A 135 -6.12 -7.09 -26.97
N GLY A 136 -5.40 -6.07 -26.47
CA GLY A 136 -4.24 -6.25 -25.59
C GLY A 136 -4.63 -6.90 -24.26
N ILE A 137 -5.78 -6.55 -23.67
CA ILE A 137 -6.31 -7.20 -22.45
C ILE A 137 -6.53 -8.69 -22.71
N GLY A 138 -7.15 -9.04 -23.85
CA GLY A 138 -7.40 -10.43 -24.20
C GLY A 138 -6.12 -11.27 -24.42
N GLU A 139 -5.05 -10.65 -24.92
CA GLU A 139 -3.75 -11.32 -25.08
C GLU A 139 -3.07 -11.53 -23.72
N VAL A 140 -3.09 -10.55 -22.84
CA VAL A 140 -2.52 -10.63 -21.48
C VAL A 140 -3.23 -11.71 -20.66
N LEU A 141 -4.56 -11.76 -20.70
CA LEU A 141 -5.34 -12.78 -19.99
C LEU A 141 -5.06 -14.24 -20.45
N LYS A 142 -4.50 -14.42 -21.64
CA LYS A 142 -4.09 -15.75 -22.15
C LYS A 142 -2.72 -16.19 -21.63
N MET A 143 -1.95 -15.29 -21.02
CA MET A 143 -0.62 -15.61 -20.50
C MET A 143 -0.71 -16.31 -19.14
N PRO A 144 -0.25 -17.56 -18.98
CA PRO A 144 -0.29 -18.26 -17.70
C PRO A 144 0.48 -17.51 -16.58
N ALA A 145 1.58 -16.86 -16.95
CA ALA A 145 2.38 -16.06 -16.01
C ALA A 145 1.55 -15.01 -15.28
N ILE A 146 0.62 -14.33 -15.97
CA ILE A 146 -0.25 -13.31 -15.39
C ILE A 146 -1.10 -13.88 -14.24
N TRP A 147 -1.67 -15.06 -14.43
CA TRP A 147 -2.48 -15.70 -13.40
C TRP A 147 -1.67 -16.15 -12.19
N ILE A 148 -0.45 -16.63 -12.42
CA ILE A 148 0.48 -16.99 -11.32
C ILE A 148 0.86 -15.74 -10.54
N ILE A 149 1.26 -14.66 -11.22
CA ILE A 149 1.64 -13.39 -10.58
C ILE A 149 0.45 -12.80 -9.84
N SER A 150 -0.74 -12.80 -10.45
CA SER A 150 -1.97 -12.32 -9.80
C SER A 150 -2.30 -13.13 -8.54
N PHE A 151 -2.13 -14.45 -8.58
CA PHE A 151 -2.36 -15.30 -7.40
C PHE A 151 -1.35 -15.02 -6.28
N VAL A 152 -0.07 -14.87 -6.60
CA VAL A 152 0.97 -14.49 -5.64
C VAL A 152 0.67 -13.13 -5.03
N THR A 153 0.29 -12.16 -5.87
CA THR A 153 -0.10 -10.81 -5.42
C THR A 153 -1.33 -10.86 -4.52
N PHE A 154 -2.34 -11.63 -4.89
CA PHE A 154 -3.52 -11.87 -4.06
C PHE A 154 -3.14 -12.43 -2.67
N CYS A 155 -2.29 -13.46 -2.62
CA CYS A 155 -1.81 -14.03 -1.35
C CYS A 155 -1.08 -12.98 -0.50
N ASN A 156 -0.24 -12.14 -1.11
CA ASN A 156 0.42 -11.03 -0.44
C ASN A 156 -0.57 -10.02 0.15
N TYR A 157 -1.60 -9.64 -0.60
CA TYR A 157 -2.61 -8.69 -0.12
C TYR A 157 -3.47 -9.27 1.00
N VAL A 158 -3.86 -10.54 0.91
CA VAL A 158 -4.57 -11.23 2.01
C VAL A 158 -3.70 -11.23 3.27
N PHE A 159 -2.42 -11.51 3.12
CA PHE A 159 -1.49 -11.48 4.26
C PHE A 159 -1.32 -10.06 4.82
N THR A 160 -1.28 -9.03 3.96
CA THR A 160 -1.25 -7.61 4.38
C THR A 160 -2.39 -7.27 5.32
N LEU A 161 -3.60 -7.73 5.00
CA LEU A 161 -4.78 -7.53 5.86
C LEU A 161 -4.61 -8.24 7.21
N SER A 162 -4.02 -9.42 7.22
CA SER A 162 -3.73 -10.16 8.46
C SER A 162 -2.78 -9.42 9.39
N LEU A 163 -1.81 -8.65 8.86
CA LEU A 163 -0.86 -7.86 9.65
C LEU A 163 -1.52 -6.79 10.53
N TYR A 164 -2.73 -6.35 10.20
CA TYR A 164 -3.47 -5.40 11.04
C TYR A 164 -3.93 -6.03 12.36
N TYR A 165 -4.12 -7.35 12.41
CA TYR A 165 -4.58 -8.08 13.59
C TYR A 165 -3.47 -8.41 14.58
N PHE A 166 -2.19 -8.33 14.20
CA PHE A 166 -1.07 -8.65 15.08
C PHE A 166 -0.96 -7.68 16.28
N THR A 167 -1.22 -6.39 16.08
CA THR A 167 -1.21 -5.41 17.18
C THR A 167 -2.35 -5.65 18.17
N PRO A 168 -3.63 -5.78 17.76
CA PRO A 168 -4.70 -6.17 18.66
C PRO A 168 -4.47 -7.53 19.34
N TYR A 169 -3.90 -8.51 18.65
CA TYR A 169 -3.54 -9.79 19.25
C TYR A 169 -2.54 -9.61 20.41
N ALA A 170 -1.47 -8.84 20.19
CA ALA A 170 -0.49 -8.58 21.23
C ALA A 170 -1.10 -7.87 22.45
N THR A 171 -1.96 -6.88 22.24
CA THR A 171 -2.56 -6.10 23.33
C THR A 171 -3.71 -6.83 24.03
N SER A 172 -4.60 -7.49 23.29
CA SER A 172 -5.82 -8.08 23.85
C SER A 172 -5.63 -9.52 24.32
N ILE A 173 -4.71 -10.29 23.70
CA ILE A 173 -4.52 -11.72 24.01
C ILE A 173 -3.25 -11.95 24.84
N LEU A 174 -2.13 -11.31 24.50
CA LEU A 174 -0.88 -11.46 25.24
C LEU A 174 -0.76 -10.47 26.41
N GLY A 175 -1.68 -9.53 26.57
CA GLY A 175 -1.65 -8.53 27.64
C GLY A 175 -0.57 -7.46 27.46
N ALA A 176 -0.09 -7.23 26.24
CA ALA A 176 0.87 -6.18 25.96
C ALA A 176 0.23 -4.78 26.18
N THR A 177 1.04 -3.80 26.56
CA THR A 177 0.58 -2.43 26.77
C THR A 177 0.20 -1.75 25.45
N VAL A 178 -0.67 -0.74 25.50
CA VAL A 178 -1.02 0.10 24.35
C VAL A 178 0.23 0.76 23.74
N THR A 179 1.16 1.19 24.62
CA THR A 179 2.46 1.75 24.20
C THR A 179 3.28 0.74 23.39
N PHE A 180 3.29 -0.54 23.81
CA PHE A 180 3.93 -1.60 23.04
C PHE A 180 3.29 -1.77 21.65
N GLY A 181 1.95 -1.74 21.58
CA GLY A 181 1.23 -1.79 20.30
C GLY A 181 1.62 -0.64 19.36
N ALA A 182 1.72 0.57 19.88
CA ALA A 182 2.16 1.74 19.13
C ALA A 182 3.63 1.60 18.66
N THR A 183 4.51 1.06 19.52
CA THR A 183 5.91 0.78 19.17
C THR A 183 5.99 -0.27 18.05
N LEU A 184 5.21 -1.33 18.13
CA LEU A 184 5.14 -2.37 17.11
C LEU A 184 4.71 -1.78 15.74
N ALA A 185 3.72 -0.87 15.75
CA ALA A 185 3.28 -0.18 14.55
C ALA A 185 4.37 0.74 13.95
N ALA A 186 5.15 1.41 14.80
CA ALA A 186 6.28 2.23 14.37
C ALA A 186 7.43 1.37 13.80
N MET A 187 7.73 0.24 14.41
CA MET A 187 8.76 -0.71 13.96
C MET A 187 8.48 -1.22 12.54
N LYS A 188 7.22 -1.40 12.14
CA LYS A 188 6.84 -1.78 10.77
C LYS A 188 7.51 -0.89 9.70
N ARG A 189 7.55 0.41 9.93
CA ARG A 189 8.15 1.37 8.98
C ARG A 189 9.65 1.12 8.77
N TRP A 190 10.37 0.87 9.85
CA TRP A 190 11.80 0.62 9.80
C TRP A 190 12.13 -0.73 9.13
N PHE A 191 11.42 -1.78 9.52
CA PHE A 191 11.66 -3.11 8.95
C PHE A 191 11.21 -3.23 7.50
N SER A 192 10.28 -2.41 7.04
CA SER A 192 9.91 -2.29 5.64
C SER A 192 11.10 -1.83 4.77
N LEU A 193 11.90 -0.89 5.25
CA LEU A 193 13.11 -0.46 4.53
C LEU A 193 14.09 -1.62 4.37
N PHE A 194 14.39 -2.35 5.46
CA PHE A 194 15.30 -3.48 5.41
C PHE A 194 14.76 -4.63 4.54
N GLY A 195 13.47 -4.91 4.63
CA GLY A 195 12.82 -5.96 3.83
C GLY A 195 12.83 -5.63 2.33
N ASN A 196 12.48 -4.40 1.96
CA ASN A 196 12.44 -4.00 0.55
C ASN A 196 13.85 -3.95 -0.07
N VAL A 197 14.82 -3.32 0.60
CA VAL A 197 16.20 -3.24 0.10
C VAL A 197 16.85 -4.63 0.13
N GLY A 198 16.72 -5.34 1.25
CA GLY A 198 17.26 -6.70 1.39
C GLY A 198 16.62 -7.69 0.43
N GLY A 199 15.36 -7.45 0.04
CA GLY A 199 14.63 -8.28 -0.93
C GLY A 199 15.31 -8.33 -2.29
N GLY A 200 15.83 -7.19 -2.79
CA GLY A 200 16.59 -7.15 -4.03
C GLY A 200 17.83 -8.05 -3.95
N PHE A 201 18.69 -7.85 -2.93
CA PHE A 201 19.88 -8.68 -2.74
C PHE A 201 19.57 -10.16 -2.51
N PHE A 202 18.45 -10.44 -1.82
CA PHE A 202 18.03 -11.82 -1.55
C PHE A 202 17.59 -12.51 -2.84
N SER A 203 16.87 -11.81 -3.72
CA SER A 203 16.46 -12.34 -5.02
C SER A 203 17.62 -12.47 -6.00
N ASP A 204 18.57 -11.55 -6.00
CA ASP A 204 19.77 -11.64 -6.83
C ASP A 204 20.60 -12.90 -6.49
N LYS A 205 20.61 -13.28 -5.20
CA LYS A 205 21.36 -14.45 -4.74
C LYS A 205 20.65 -15.78 -4.96
N PHE A 206 19.33 -15.84 -4.77
CA PHE A 206 18.55 -17.07 -4.77
C PHE A 206 17.64 -17.24 -5.99
N GLY A 207 17.50 -16.21 -6.80
CA GLY A 207 16.49 -16.10 -7.86
C GLY A 207 15.12 -15.67 -7.28
N THR A 208 14.32 -14.95 -8.07
CA THR A 208 13.04 -14.37 -7.64
C THR A 208 12.06 -15.44 -7.16
N GLY A 209 11.91 -16.54 -7.90
CA GLY A 209 11.00 -17.63 -7.57
C GLY A 209 11.33 -18.30 -6.22
N ASN A 210 12.63 -18.59 -5.96
CA ASN A 210 13.07 -19.18 -4.71
C ASN A 210 12.93 -18.16 -3.55
N ALA A 211 13.26 -16.90 -3.78
CA ALA A 211 13.11 -15.85 -2.79
C ALA A 211 11.66 -15.69 -2.33
N LEU A 212 10.70 -15.75 -3.25
CA LEU A 212 9.28 -15.76 -2.97
C LEU A 212 8.86 -16.99 -2.15
N LEU A 213 9.26 -18.18 -2.59
CA LEU A 213 8.93 -19.43 -1.91
C LEU A 213 9.46 -19.45 -0.47
N ILE A 214 10.73 -19.09 -0.28
CA ILE A 214 11.34 -19.01 1.07
C ILE A 214 10.57 -17.99 1.92
N SER A 215 10.24 -16.84 1.36
CA SER A 215 9.50 -15.79 2.08
C SER A 215 8.13 -16.28 2.52
N PHE A 216 7.37 -16.93 1.66
CA PHE A 216 6.05 -17.51 2.04
C PHE A 216 6.20 -18.60 3.11
N VAL A 217 7.19 -19.47 3.00
CA VAL A 217 7.45 -20.52 4.01
C VAL A 217 7.77 -19.88 5.36
N VAL A 218 8.66 -18.89 5.40
CA VAL A 218 9.01 -18.19 6.66
C VAL A 218 7.80 -17.48 7.26
N MET A 219 7.00 -16.82 6.43
CA MET A 219 5.76 -16.16 6.88
C MET A 219 4.76 -17.17 7.45
N ALA A 220 4.56 -18.30 6.78
CA ALA A 220 3.66 -19.36 7.23
C ALA A 220 4.14 -19.99 8.55
N LEU A 221 5.40 -20.38 8.63
CA LEU A 221 5.98 -20.96 9.84
C LEU A 221 6.00 -19.97 11.01
N GLY A 222 6.32 -18.70 10.73
CA GLY A 222 6.27 -17.65 11.75
C GLY A 222 4.86 -17.41 12.28
N THR A 223 3.85 -17.41 11.41
CA THR A 223 2.44 -17.27 11.81
C THR A 223 1.96 -18.47 12.61
N LEU A 224 2.30 -19.70 12.20
CA LEU A 224 2.06 -20.91 12.97
C LEU A 224 2.74 -20.85 14.33
N GLY A 225 4.00 -20.38 14.38
CA GLY A 225 4.72 -20.14 15.62
C GLY A 225 3.97 -19.22 16.58
N ILE A 226 3.40 -18.11 16.06
CA ILE A 226 2.60 -17.18 16.87
C ILE A 226 1.32 -17.85 17.39
N LEU A 227 0.65 -18.65 16.58
CA LEU A 227 -0.56 -19.38 16.99
C LEU A 227 -0.32 -20.41 18.08
N LEU A 228 0.89 -20.96 18.15
CA LEU A 228 1.29 -21.95 19.15
C LEU A 228 1.85 -21.32 20.42
N LEU A 229 1.99 -19.98 20.49
CA LEU A 229 2.49 -19.32 21.69
C LEU A 229 1.47 -19.42 22.83
N PRO A 230 1.96 -19.62 24.08
CA PRO A 230 1.12 -19.47 25.26
C PRO A 230 0.53 -18.06 25.34
N THR A 231 -0.76 -17.97 25.68
CA THR A 231 -1.50 -16.69 25.75
C THR A 231 -1.21 -15.94 27.07
N ASN A 232 0.05 -15.59 27.29
CA ASN A 232 0.49 -14.87 28.48
C ASN A 232 1.57 -13.82 28.15
N ALA A 233 1.82 -12.93 29.08
CA ALA A 233 2.79 -11.85 28.92
C ALA A 233 4.24 -12.34 28.66
N GLY A 234 4.60 -13.55 29.11
CA GLY A 234 5.93 -14.13 28.86
C GLY A 234 6.21 -14.40 27.37
N SER A 235 5.16 -14.53 26.57
CA SER A 235 5.26 -14.77 25.12
C SER A 235 5.52 -13.51 24.30
N ILE A 236 5.44 -12.31 24.88
CA ILE A 236 5.58 -11.03 24.16
C ILE A 236 6.91 -10.91 23.40
N VAL A 237 8.01 -11.35 24.02
CA VAL A 237 9.35 -11.27 23.40
C VAL A 237 9.41 -12.18 22.17
N LEU A 238 9.00 -13.45 22.29
CA LEU A 238 9.01 -14.39 21.18
C LEU A 238 8.03 -13.99 20.07
N PHE A 239 6.85 -13.50 20.46
CA PHE A 239 5.90 -12.88 19.52
C PHE A 239 6.55 -11.74 18.73
N THR A 240 7.28 -10.85 19.38
CA THR A 240 7.96 -9.72 18.72
C THR A 240 9.00 -10.19 17.73
N VAL A 241 9.82 -11.18 18.09
CA VAL A 241 10.82 -11.76 17.19
C VAL A 241 10.17 -12.37 15.96
N LEU A 242 9.13 -13.19 16.15
CA LEU A 242 8.40 -13.81 15.04
C LEU A 242 7.71 -12.76 14.17
N PHE A 243 7.09 -11.75 14.78
CA PHE A 243 6.47 -10.65 14.06
C PHE A 243 7.46 -9.88 13.18
N VAL A 244 8.64 -9.53 13.72
CA VAL A 244 9.69 -8.83 12.96
C VAL A 244 10.17 -9.69 11.79
N LEU A 245 10.41 -10.98 12.02
CA LEU A 245 10.81 -11.93 10.98
C LEU A 245 9.77 -12.01 9.87
N ILE A 246 8.52 -12.22 10.22
CA ILE A 246 7.39 -12.25 9.28
C ILE A 246 7.34 -10.95 8.48
N TYR A 247 7.46 -9.80 9.14
CA TYR A 247 7.33 -8.51 8.50
C TYR A 247 8.47 -8.21 7.53
N ILE A 248 9.70 -8.62 7.85
CA ILE A 248 10.85 -8.50 6.94
C ILE A 248 10.60 -9.33 5.67
N PHE A 249 10.25 -10.61 5.82
CA PHE A 249 10.02 -11.50 4.68
C PHE A 249 8.77 -11.13 3.89
N TYR A 250 7.75 -10.57 4.52
CA TYR A 250 6.62 -9.95 3.82
C TYR A 250 7.09 -8.83 2.88
N ASN A 251 7.97 -7.94 3.33
CA ASN A 251 8.47 -6.86 2.47
C ASN A 251 9.44 -7.38 1.39
N VAL A 252 10.25 -8.41 1.68
CA VAL A 252 11.02 -9.13 0.65
C VAL A 252 10.08 -9.63 -0.45
N ASN A 253 9.00 -10.30 -0.08
CA ASN A 253 8.03 -10.85 -1.02
C ASN A 253 7.33 -9.73 -1.82
N TYR A 254 6.91 -8.67 -1.14
CA TYR A 254 6.25 -7.53 -1.79
C TYR A 254 7.15 -6.86 -2.85
N ALA A 255 8.44 -6.69 -2.56
CA ALA A 255 9.41 -6.11 -3.48
C ALA A 255 9.59 -6.95 -4.76
N GLN A 256 9.46 -8.29 -4.67
CA GLN A 256 9.65 -9.21 -5.78
C GLN A 256 8.45 -9.31 -6.73
N THR A 257 7.27 -8.86 -6.31
CA THR A 257 6.03 -9.02 -7.09
C THR A 257 6.17 -8.47 -8.52
N TRP A 258 6.82 -7.34 -8.68
CA TRP A 258 7.02 -6.72 -10.00
C TRP A 258 8.15 -7.35 -10.80
N ALA A 259 9.20 -7.87 -10.16
CA ALA A 259 10.28 -8.61 -10.81
C ALA A 259 9.79 -9.91 -11.46
N MET A 260 8.70 -10.49 -10.94
CA MET A 260 8.08 -11.67 -11.57
C MET A 260 7.57 -11.43 -12.99
N MET A 261 7.25 -10.20 -13.38
CA MET A 261 6.80 -9.90 -14.74
C MET A 261 7.92 -10.13 -15.76
N ASP A 262 9.17 -9.81 -15.41
CA ASP A 262 10.33 -10.02 -16.26
C ASP A 262 10.65 -11.50 -16.36
N GLU A 263 10.67 -12.23 -15.24
CA GLU A 263 10.87 -13.68 -15.24
C GLU A 263 9.73 -14.44 -15.95
N GLY A 264 8.51 -13.95 -15.85
CA GLY A 264 7.34 -14.48 -16.55
C GLY A 264 7.31 -14.15 -18.04
N ALA A 265 8.37 -13.52 -18.57
CA ALA A 265 8.50 -13.11 -19.96
C ALA A 265 7.28 -12.30 -20.47
N VAL A 266 6.72 -11.46 -19.62
CA VAL A 266 5.62 -10.57 -20.01
C VAL A 266 6.19 -9.48 -20.93
N PRO A 267 5.74 -9.37 -22.19
CA PRO A 267 6.28 -8.40 -23.12
C PRO A 267 6.11 -6.97 -22.61
N GLU A 268 7.14 -6.14 -22.75
CA GLU A 268 7.16 -4.75 -22.27
C GLU A 268 5.93 -3.95 -22.73
N LYS A 269 5.50 -4.15 -23.99
CA LYS A 269 4.30 -3.48 -24.55
C LYS A 269 3.02 -3.76 -23.77
N TYR A 270 2.96 -4.83 -22.98
CA TYR A 270 1.81 -5.21 -22.17
C TYR A 270 2.01 -4.96 -20.68
N SER A 271 3.16 -4.48 -20.22
CA SER A 271 3.48 -4.29 -18.81
C SER A 271 2.44 -3.43 -18.07
N GLY A 272 1.98 -2.35 -18.71
CA GLY A 272 0.94 -1.49 -18.13
C GLY A 272 -0.43 -2.18 -18.03
N THR A 273 -0.80 -2.97 -19.04
CA THR A 273 -2.06 -3.74 -19.03
C THR A 273 -1.98 -4.89 -18.03
N ALA A 274 -0.83 -5.57 -17.96
CA ALA A 274 -0.55 -6.63 -17.01
C ALA A 274 -0.62 -6.13 -15.57
N ALA A 275 0.06 -5.00 -15.27
CA ALA A 275 0.01 -4.38 -13.96
C ALA A 275 -1.39 -3.89 -13.54
N GLY A 276 -2.27 -3.65 -14.49
CA GLY A 276 -3.67 -3.30 -14.20
C GLY A 276 -4.59 -4.50 -13.97
N ILE A 277 -4.14 -5.70 -14.37
CA ILE A 277 -4.87 -6.97 -14.18
C ILE A 277 -4.39 -7.67 -12.90
N ILE A 278 -3.09 -7.62 -12.61
CA ILE A 278 -2.45 -8.15 -11.39
C ILE A 278 -2.87 -7.33 -10.16
#